data_c3dfcbe737119659c925de36a999a73c
#
_entry.id   c3dfcbe737119659c925de36a999a73c
#
_cell.length_a   1.000
_cell.length_b   1.000
_cell.length_c   1.000
_cell.angle_alpha   90.00
_cell.angle_beta   90.00
_cell.angle_gamma   90.00
#
_symmetry.space_group_name_H-M   'P 1'
#
loop_
_entity.id
_entity.type
_entity.pdbx_description
1 polymer ?
#
loop_
_entity_poly.entity_id
_entity_poly.type
_entity_poly.pdbx_seq_one_letter_code
_entity_poly.pdbx_strand_id
1 'polypeptide(L)'
;AWREFAKSSPEFKIGELLQRATATERSAAEVAAYDAPFPDEPSKAGARAFPQLVPVEDGMDGIEQNKAAWEGLSAFDKPFLTLFGEDDPVTGGLSKPLIERIKGAKDMPHAMLSTCGHFCQEDQPEALSQGVIETARKAGFLS
;
A
#
# COMPACT_ATOMS: atom_id res chain seq x y z
N ALA A 1 16.02 -4.78 5.53
CA ALA A 1 16.12 -5.72 4.40
C ALA A 1 15.69 -5.08 3.07
N TRP A 2 14.40 -4.61 2.91
CA TRP A 2 13.90 -4.06 1.64
C TRP A 2 14.67 -2.83 1.14
N ARG A 3 14.95 -1.85 2.00
CA ARG A 3 15.71 -0.64 1.63
C ARG A 3 17.09 -0.99 1.05
N GLU A 4 17.82 -1.89 1.70
CA GLU A 4 19.12 -2.31 1.22
C GLU A 4 19.03 -3.08 -0.10
N PHE A 5 18.06 -3.97 -0.24
CA PHE A 5 17.80 -4.66 -1.49
C PHE A 5 17.51 -3.69 -2.64
N ALA A 6 16.61 -2.73 -2.44
CA ALA A 6 16.27 -1.74 -3.46
C ALA A 6 17.47 -0.87 -3.87
N LYS A 7 18.36 -0.57 -2.91
CA LYS A 7 19.55 0.25 -3.13
C LYS A 7 20.64 -0.49 -3.92
N SER A 8 20.90 -1.74 -3.56
CA SER A 8 22.16 -2.43 -3.95
C SER A 8 21.96 -3.66 -4.83
N SER A 9 20.71 -4.14 -5.02
CA SER A 9 20.48 -5.34 -5.84
C SER A 9 20.97 -5.13 -7.28
N PRO A 10 21.81 -6.01 -7.81
CA PRO A 10 22.27 -5.94 -9.20
C PRO A 10 21.12 -6.19 -10.20
N GLU A 11 20.13 -6.98 -9.79
CA GLU A 11 18.93 -7.24 -10.56
C GLU A 11 17.73 -6.66 -9.82
N PHE A 12 17.04 -5.73 -10.47
CA PHE A 12 15.85 -5.08 -9.93
C PHE A 12 14.73 -5.14 -10.97
N LYS A 13 14.12 -6.32 -11.07
CA LYS A 13 13.04 -6.61 -12.01
C LYS A 13 11.70 -6.27 -11.36
N ILE A 14 11.03 -5.26 -11.86
CA ILE A 14 9.82 -4.71 -11.24
C ILE A 14 8.67 -5.72 -11.27
N GLY A 15 8.45 -6.37 -12.41
CA GLY A 15 7.40 -7.38 -12.55
C GLY A 15 7.60 -8.61 -11.64
N GLU A 16 8.86 -9.08 -11.46
CA GLU A 16 9.14 -10.15 -10.52
C GLU A 16 8.93 -9.73 -9.05
N LEU A 17 9.24 -8.47 -8.71
CA LEU A 17 8.98 -7.93 -7.37
C LEU A 17 7.50 -7.83 -7.08
N LEU A 18 6.72 -7.38 -8.05
CA LEU A 18 5.25 -7.39 -7.96
C LEU A 18 4.74 -8.81 -7.72
N GLN A 19 5.16 -9.77 -8.54
CA GLN A 19 4.71 -11.17 -8.41
C GLN A 19 4.99 -11.75 -7.02
N ARG A 20 6.13 -11.42 -6.42
CA ARG A 20 6.47 -11.88 -5.06
C ARG A 20 5.64 -11.21 -3.96
N ALA A 21 5.03 -10.08 -4.27
CA ALA A 21 4.26 -9.26 -3.34
C ALA A 21 2.75 -9.37 -3.57
N THR A 22 2.31 -10.19 -4.53
CA THR A 22 0.92 -10.64 -4.72
C THR A 22 0.73 -12.04 -4.13
N ALA A 23 -0.48 -12.36 -3.70
CA ALA A 23 -0.85 -13.70 -3.22
C ALA A 23 -1.27 -14.63 -4.37
N THR A 24 -1.66 -14.07 -5.50
CA THR A 24 -2.08 -14.82 -6.69
C THR A 24 -1.03 -14.76 -7.78
N GLU A 25 -0.98 -15.81 -8.60
CA GLU A 25 -0.05 -15.88 -9.74
C GLU A 25 -0.48 -14.93 -10.85
N ARG A 26 0.46 -14.09 -11.31
CA ARG A 26 0.29 -13.21 -12.47
C ARG A 26 0.71 -13.91 -13.76
N SER A 27 0.01 -13.66 -14.83
CA SER A 27 0.42 -14.11 -16.15
C SER A 27 1.74 -13.44 -16.58
N ALA A 28 2.46 -14.08 -17.48
CA ALA A 28 3.68 -13.50 -18.05
C ALA A 28 3.44 -12.12 -18.70
N ALA A 29 2.24 -11.90 -19.26
CA ALA A 29 1.86 -10.62 -19.87
C ALA A 29 1.69 -9.53 -18.82
N GLU A 30 1.07 -9.82 -17.66
CA GLU A 30 0.93 -8.88 -16.56
C GLU A 30 2.31 -8.51 -15.98
N VAL A 31 3.16 -9.51 -15.72
CA VAL A 31 4.54 -9.28 -15.27
C VAL A 31 5.30 -8.38 -16.23
N ALA A 32 5.22 -8.67 -17.54
CA ALA A 32 5.87 -7.86 -18.58
C ALA A 32 5.29 -6.44 -18.67
N ALA A 33 4.00 -6.26 -18.42
CA ALA A 33 3.38 -4.93 -18.38
C ALA A 33 3.95 -4.05 -17.25
N TYR A 34 4.26 -4.63 -16.09
CA TYR A 34 4.94 -3.93 -15.00
C TYR A 34 6.41 -3.61 -15.28
N ASP A 35 7.09 -4.41 -16.10
CA ASP A 35 8.46 -4.12 -16.54
C ASP A 35 8.52 -3.08 -17.67
N ALA A 36 7.46 -2.94 -18.48
CA ALA A 36 7.44 -2.08 -19.67
C ALA A 36 7.82 -0.61 -19.43
N PRO A 37 7.45 0.05 -18.29
CA PRO A 37 7.91 1.42 -18.00
C PRO A 37 9.40 1.55 -17.68
N PHE A 38 10.10 0.43 -17.51
CA PHE A 38 11.48 0.36 -17.03
C PHE A 38 12.42 -0.34 -18.02
N PRO A 39 12.63 0.23 -19.23
CA PRO A 39 13.40 -0.43 -20.30
C PRO A 39 14.89 -0.59 -19.99
N ASP A 40 15.42 0.16 -19.02
CA ASP A 40 16.84 0.15 -18.62
C ASP A 40 17.01 0.45 -17.12
N GLU A 41 18.22 0.31 -16.59
CA GLU A 41 18.49 0.60 -15.17
C GLU A 41 18.28 2.08 -14.78
N PRO A 42 18.65 3.09 -15.58
CA PRO A 42 18.35 4.49 -15.26
C PRO A 42 16.86 4.77 -15.05
N SER A 43 15.95 4.13 -15.80
CA SER A 43 14.51 4.31 -15.65
C SER A 43 13.97 3.81 -14.31
N LYS A 44 14.68 2.92 -13.63
CA LYS A 44 14.35 2.37 -12.30
C LYS A 44 14.80 3.26 -11.13
N ALA A 45 15.45 4.41 -11.39
CA ALA A 45 16.02 5.26 -10.36
C ALA A 45 15.00 5.65 -9.27
N GLY A 46 13.77 6.00 -9.66
CA GLY A 46 12.69 6.30 -8.72
C GLY A 46 12.31 5.11 -7.85
N ALA A 47 12.10 3.94 -8.45
CA ALA A 47 11.74 2.71 -7.72
C ALA A 47 12.83 2.29 -6.72
N ARG A 48 14.10 2.55 -7.02
CA ARG A 48 15.23 2.31 -6.11
C ARG A 48 15.33 3.36 -5.00
N ALA A 49 14.99 4.62 -5.30
CA ALA A 49 15.13 5.75 -4.37
C ALA A 49 14.00 5.80 -3.32
N PHE A 50 12.75 5.55 -3.71
CA PHE A 50 11.59 5.68 -2.82
C PHE A 50 11.72 4.91 -1.50
N PRO A 51 12.18 3.64 -1.46
CA PRO A 51 12.37 2.94 -0.21
C PRO A 51 13.38 3.62 0.74
N GLN A 52 14.35 4.37 0.20
CA GLN A 52 15.34 5.09 1.00
C GLN A 52 14.74 6.32 1.71
N LEU A 53 13.65 6.87 1.16
CA LEU A 53 12.97 8.06 1.68
C LEU A 53 11.98 7.73 2.80
N VAL A 54 11.64 6.44 3.00
CA VAL A 54 10.74 6.04 4.09
C VAL A 54 11.42 6.33 5.44
N PRO A 55 10.85 7.22 6.28
CA PRO A 55 11.46 7.60 7.55
C PRO A 55 11.23 6.49 8.58
N VAL A 56 12.29 5.77 8.95
CA VAL A 56 12.26 4.64 9.89
C VAL A 56 13.08 4.86 11.15
N GLU A 57 13.83 5.95 11.22
CA GLU A 57 14.71 6.28 12.34
C GLU A 57 14.51 7.74 12.75
N ASP A 58 14.63 8.02 14.05
CA ASP A 58 14.56 9.39 14.56
C ASP A 58 15.63 10.28 13.91
N GLY A 59 15.26 11.50 13.55
CA GLY A 59 16.12 12.47 12.87
C GLY A 59 16.14 12.36 11.34
N MET A 60 15.47 11.38 10.75
CA MET A 60 15.25 11.38 9.30
C MET A 60 14.24 12.44 8.89
N ASP A 61 14.41 12.97 7.67
CA ASP A 61 13.44 13.88 7.07
C ASP A 61 12.05 13.22 7.02
N GLY A 62 11.01 13.97 7.36
CA GLY A 62 9.64 13.50 7.37
C GLY A 62 9.14 12.90 8.69
N ILE A 63 9.99 12.60 9.67
CA ILE A 63 9.56 12.01 10.95
C ILE A 63 8.60 12.96 11.71
N GLU A 64 8.96 14.22 11.87
CA GLU A 64 8.12 15.18 12.62
C GLU A 64 6.82 15.48 11.87
N GLN A 65 6.87 15.57 10.54
CA GLN A 65 5.67 15.70 9.70
C GLN A 65 4.77 14.48 9.83
N ASN A 66 5.33 13.27 9.89
CA ASN A 66 4.56 12.04 10.07
C ASN A 66 3.89 11.99 11.46
N LYS A 67 4.60 12.39 12.53
CA LYS A 67 4.02 12.50 13.87
C LYS A 67 2.83 13.47 13.88
N ALA A 68 3.00 14.67 13.32
CA ALA A 68 1.93 15.66 13.21
C ALA A 68 0.76 15.17 12.35
N ALA A 69 1.05 14.46 11.26
CA ALA A 69 0.02 13.85 10.40
C ALA A 69 -0.82 12.82 11.16
N TRP A 70 -0.23 12.02 12.06
CA TRP A 70 -0.96 11.09 12.90
C TRP A 70 -1.90 11.78 13.88
N GLU A 71 -1.52 12.95 14.43
CA GLU A 71 -2.41 13.75 15.27
C GLU A 71 -3.64 14.23 14.49
N GLY A 72 -3.41 14.81 13.30
CA GLY A 72 -4.50 15.25 12.42
C GLY A 72 -5.38 14.09 11.95
N LEU A 73 -4.78 12.96 11.57
CA LEU A 73 -5.49 11.79 11.11
C LEU A 73 -6.36 11.17 12.22
N SER A 74 -5.90 11.18 13.46
CA SER A 74 -6.68 10.70 14.61
C SER A 74 -7.97 11.52 14.83
N ALA A 75 -7.96 12.80 14.49
CA ALA A 75 -9.13 13.67 14.56
C ALA A 75 -10.05 13.59 13.34
N PHE A 76 -9.61 12.92 12.27
CA PHE A 76 -10.37 12.80 11.02
C PHE A 76 -11.68 12.04 11.25
N ASP A 77 -12.83 12.69 11.01
CA ASP A 77 -14.16 12.19 11.33
C ASP A 77 -15.02 11.79 10.12
N LYS A 78 -14.47 11.89 8.90
CA LYS A 78 -15.13 11.40 7.70
C LYS A 78 -14.96 9.89 7.56
N PRO A 79 -15.83 9.19 6.79
CA PRO A 79 -15.71 7.76 6.59
C PRO A 79 -14.28 7.35 6.20
N PHE A 80 -13.69 6.45 6.97
CA PHE A 80 -12.33 5.95 6.77
C PHE A 80 -12.35 4.42 6.78
N LEU A 81 -12.29 3.81 5.61
CA LEU A 81 -12.27 2.36 5.44
C LEU A 81 -10.85 1.85 5.33
N THR A 82 -10.55 0.71 5.96
CA THR A 82 -9.32 -0.05 5.76
C THR A 82 -9.63 -1.40 5.13
N LEU A 83 -8.93 -1.70 4.03
CA LEU A 83 -8.93 -3.00 3.38
C LEU A 83 -7.46 -3.39 3.18
N PHE A 84 -7.02 -4.46 3.83
CA PHE A 84 -5.65 -4.94 3.78
C PHE A 84 -5.63 -6.42 3.40
N GLY A 85 -4.53 -6.85 2.79
CA GLY A 85 -4.31 -8.27 2.51
C GLY A 85 -3.92 -9.05 3.77
N GLU A 86 -4.48 -10.25 3.95
CA GLU A 86 -4.07 -11.16 5.03
C GLU A 86 -2.62 -11.62 4.86
N ASP A 87 -2.18 -11.73 3.60
CA ASP A 87 -0.84 -12.17 3.22
C ASP A 87 0.14 -11.01 3.00
N ASP A 88 -0.21 -9.77 3.42
CA ASP A 88 0.67 -8.60 3.29
C ASP A 88 1.64 -8.48 4.47
N PRO A 89 2.93 -8.87 4.32
CA PRO A 89 3.92 -8.75 5.38
C PRO A 89 4.45 -7.33 5.57
N VAL A 90 4.10 -6.39 4.67
CA VAL A 90 4.67 -5.04 4.65
C VAL A 90 3.78 -4.06 5.41
N THR A 91 2.51 -3.98 5.04
CA THR A 91 1.56 -2.99 5.58
C THR A 91 0.35 -3.58 6.28
N GLY A 92 0.10 -4.88 6.19
CA GLY A 92 -1.07 -5.54 6.82
C GLY A 92 -1.20 -5.25 8.31
N GLY A 93 -0.08 -5.14 9.03
CA GLY A 93 -0.06 -4.78 10.45
C GLY A 93 -0.55 -3.38 10.78
N LEU A 94 -0.69 -2.48 9.77
CA LEU A 94 -1.22 -1.13 9.97
C LEU A 94 -2.75 -1.08 10.09
N SER A 95 -3.47 -2.13 9.68
CA SER A 95 -4.93 -2.17 9.75
C SER A 95 -5.44 -1.84 11.15
N LYS A 96 -4.97 -2.56 12.15
CA LYS A 96 -5.41 -2.39 13.54
C LYS A 96 -5.16 -0.98 14.10
N PRO A 97 -3.94 -0.41 14.08
CA PRO A 97 -3.70 0.93 14.58
C PRO A 97 -4.48 2.02 13.83
N LEU A 98 -4.76 1.86 12.54
CA LEU A 98 -5.59 2.80 11.79
C LEU A 98 -7.05 2.76 12.29
N ILE A 99 -7.61 1.57 12.45
CA ILE A 99 -8.99 1.39 12.96
C ILE A 99 -9.14 1.95 14.38
N GLU A 100 -8.18 1.69 15.25
CA GLU A 100 -8.26 2.07 16.67
C GLU A 100 -8.04 3.58 16.89
N ARG A 101 -7.26 4.24 16.04
CA ARG A 101 -6.85 5.63 16.25
C ARG A 101 -7.64 6.67 15.47
N ILE A 102 -8.23 6.28 14.34
CA ILE A 102 -8.92 7.23 13.45
C ILE A 102 -10.40 7.26 13.79
N LYS A 103 -10.90 8.44 14.15
CA LYS A 103 -12.29 8.63 14.56
C LYS A 103 -13.28 8.22 13.47
N GLY A 104 -13.01 8.53 12.22
CA GLY A 104 -13.84 8.19 11.07
C GLY A 104 -13.83 6.71 10.66
N ALA A 105 -12.97 5.90 11.28
CA ALA A 105 -12.96 4.45 11.07
C ALA A 105 -14.09 3.75 11.82
N LYS A 106 -14.66 4.39 12.86
CA LYS A 106 -15.73 3.79 13.65
C LYS A 106 -16.92 3.41 12.76
N ASP A 107 -17.43 2.19 12.98
CA ASP A 107 -18.62 1.64 12.27
C ASP A 107 -18.43 1.53 10.73
N MET A 108 -17.19 1.47 10.26
CA MET A 108 -16.88 1.14 8.87
C MET A 108 -16.66 -0.37 8.70
N PRO A 109 -16.98 -0.96 7.54
CA PRO A 109 -16.84 -2.40 7.28
C PRO A 109 -15.40 -2.77 6.93
N HIS A 110 -14.47 -2.59 7.86
CA HIS A 110 -13.07 -2.97 7.69
C HIS A 110 -12.92 -4.46 7.40
N ALA A 111 -11.95 -4.81 6.57
CA ALA A 111 -11.65 -6.22 6.30
C ALA A 111 -10.14 -6.47 6.11
N MET A 112 -9.73 -7.66 6.52
CA MET A 112 -8.54 -8.33 6.02
C MET A 112 -9.01 -9.23 4.88
N LEU A 113 -8.45 -9.02 3.69
CA LEU A 113 -8.85 -9.73 2.48
C LEU A 113 -8.03 -11.01 2.34
N SER A 114 -8.71 -12.14 2.24
CA SER A 114 -8.04 -13.43 2.04
C SER A 114 -7.44 -13.54 0.64
N THR A 115 -6.38 -14.32 0.49
CA THR A 115 -5.66 -14.48 -0.78
C THR A 115 -5.27 -13.13 -1.37
N CYS A 116 -4.70 -12.26 -0.54
CA CYS A 116 -4.37 -10.89 -0.90
C CYS A 116 -3.03 -10.51 -0.26
N GLY A 117 -2.06 -10.20 -1.10
CA GLY A 117 -0.73 -9.74 -0.69
C GLY A 117 -0.65 -8.22 -0.55
N HIS A 118 0.57 -7.70 -0.71
CA HIS A 118 0.83 -6.26 -0.60
C HIS A 118 0.17 -5.44 -1.72
N PHE A 119 0.07 -5.99 -2.92
CA PHE A 119 -0.60 -5.37 -4.07
C PHE A 119 -2.05 -5.87 -4.16
N CYS A 120 -2.86 -5.47 -3.17
CA CYS A 120 -4.26 -5.86 -3.07
C CYS A 120 -5.09 -5.54 -4.32
N GLN A 121 -4.75 -4.49 -5.06
CA GLN A 121 -5.43 -4.13 -6.31
C GLN A 121 -5.26 -5.17 -7.42
N GLU A 122 -4.21 -5.98 -7.34
CA GLU A 122 -3.96 -7.07 -8.26
C GLU A 122 -4.67 -8.37 -7.83
N ASP A 123 -4.75 -8.59 -6.52
CA ASP A 123 -5.31 -9.82 -5.98
C ASP A 123 -6.84 -9.74 -5.77
N GLN A 124 -7.35 -8.58 -5.34
CA GLN A 124 -8.75 -8.37 -4.92
C GLN A 124 -9.35 -7.06 -5.47
N PRO A 125 -9.28 -6.80 -6.79
CA PRO A 125 -9.72 -5.53 -7.38
C PRO A 125 -11.22 -5.26 -7.16
N GLU A 126 -12.06 -6.29 -7.19
CA GLU A 126 -13.51 -6.16 -6.99
C GLU A 126 -13.83 -5.72 -5.55
N ALA A 127 -13.19 -6.34 -4.55
CA ALA A 127 -13.41 -5.99 -3.14
C ALA A 127 -12.95 -4.55 -2.86
N LEU A 128 -11.82 -4.11 -3.43
CA LEU A 128 -11.34 -2.75 -3.29
C LEU A 128 -12.28 -1.75 -3.97
N SER A 129 -12.72 -2.04 -5.19
CA SER A 129 -13.66 -1.19 -5.94
C SER A 129 -14.98 -1.04 -5.19
N GLN A 130 -15.52 -2.12 -4.65
CA GLN A 130 -16.73 -2.09 -3.84
C GLN A 130 -16.54 -1.26 -2.58
N GLY A 131 -15.42 -1.43 -1.87
CA GLY A 131 -15.08 -0.62 -0.70
C GLY A 131 -14.99 0.88 -0.99
N VAL A 132 -14.42 1.27 -2.14
CA VAL A 132 -14.40 2.67 -2.59
C VAL A 132 -15.82 3.20 -2.81
N ILE A 133 -16.66 2.43 -3.51
CA ILE A 133 -18.07 2.83 -3.80
C ILE A 133 -18.86 2.99 -2.50
N GLU A 134 -18.77 2.04 -1.58
CA GLU A 134 -19.48 2.09 -0.31
C GLU A 134 -19.02 3.26 0.57
N THR A 135 -17.72 3.51 0.60
CA THR A 135 -17.15 4.65 1.33
C THR A 135 -17.62 5.97 0.73
N ALA A 136 -17.64 6.09 -0.60
CA ALA A 136 -18.12 7.28 -1.30
C ALA A 136 -19.63 7.53 -1.06
N ARG A 137 -20.45 6.47 -1.02
CA ARG A 137 -21.86 6.57 -0.65
C ARG A 137 -22.03 7.06 0.79
N LYS A 138 -21.31 6.45 1.73
CA LYS A 138 -21.38 6.84 3.16
C LYS A 138 -20.89 8.27 3.39
N ALA A 139 -19.97 8.75 2.56
CA ALA A 139 -19.49 10.14 2.58
C ALA A 139 -20.41 11.13 1.84
N GLY A 140 -21.48 10.67 1.17
CA GLY A 140 -22.43 11.50 0.44
C GLY A 140 -21.97 11.95 -0.96
N PHE A 141 -20.95 11.30 -1.52
CA PHE A 141 -20.46 11.58 -2.89
C PHE A 141 -21.22 10.79 -3.96
N LEU A 142 -21.88 9.70 -3.59
CA LEU A 142 -22.69 8.87 -4.48
C LEU A 142 -24.08 8.63 -3.85
N SER A 143 -25.09 8.61 -4.69
CA SER A 143 -26.48 8.24 -4.34
C SER A 143 -26.64 6.72 -4.27
#